data_c32cfafbf093bc7a6fa67cda810dbe48
#
_entry.id   c32cfafbf093bc7a6fa67cda810dbe48
#
_cell.length_a   1.000
_cell.length_b   1.000
_cell.length_c   1.000
_cell.angle_alpha   90.00
_cell.angle_beta   90.00
_cell.angle_gamma   90.00
#
_symmetry.space_group_name_H-M   'P 1'
#
loop_
_entity.id
_entity.type
_entity.pdbx_description
1 polymer ?
#
loop_
_entity_poly.entity_id
_entity_poly.type
_entity_poly.pdbx_seq_one_letter_code
_entity_poly.pdbx_strand_id
1 'polypeptide(L)'
;LEAEDGEVETMAHYRAADHLLPGVTAIIDIGGQDMKYLRVVDQVIDSISVNEACSSGCGSFLQTFAAGMDTDIESFSSMSLLAQHPVDLGSRCTVFMNSSVKQAQKEGASPADIAAGLSYSVVRNALYKVIKLTDPAQLGNKVVVQGGTFLNNAVLRAFEKLTGREVVRPAEAGLMGAYGAALTAHARFHAGEPTTSEGLRERAELDGFAVETHRDDCALCQNHCQRTIATFSDGRVFVSGNRCDRGAEVNNRKMAKLPKSELPNVFEDKYKRLFSYRRLTAKKAFRGDLGLPRALNMYENYPFWFTTLSALGYRVMISGRSSHALFEKGMESIASENICYPAKLNNGHVEDLVQRGVKRIFDPCIRYEQVSVADADAHFNCPVVASYPEVIRANVESLRDKDVELISPFLSLADPDKLAERLAEVFADDDVTVDEARRAIAKGLEEDKAFHDEIRKMGEDALAYMAEHNVPGIVLAGRPYHVDPEIHHGIPEMVNSL
;
A
#
# COMPACT_ATOMS: atom_id res chain seq x y z
N LEU A 1 17.71 18.42 14.07
CA LEU A 1 19.13 18.12 13.95
C LEU A 1 19.65 18.85 12.71
N GLU A 2 20.46 19.84 12.86
CA GLU A 2 21.14 20.52 11.76
C GLU A 2 22.39 19.71 11.38
N ALA A 3 22.16 18.51 10.81
CA ALA A 3 23.25 17.71 10.28
C ALA A 3 23.72 18.35 8.97
N GLU A 4 25.01 18.65 8.88
CA GLU A 4 25.62 19.26 7.71
C GLU A 4 25.70 18.31 6.53
N ASP A 5 25.67 17.01 6.82
CA ASP A 5 25.81 15.97 5.82
C ASP A 5 25.03 14.71 6.21
N GLY A 6 24.71 13.90 5.23
CA GLY A 6 23.99 12.65 5.39
C GLY A 6 24.61 11.52 4.58
N GLU A 7 24.41 10.30 5.04
CA GLU A 7 24.74 9.11 4.29
C GLU A 7 23.52 8.22 4.15
N VAL A 8 23.40 7.55 3.03
CA VAL A 8 22.35 6.54 2.81
C VAL A 8 22.55 5.42 3.83
N GLU A 9 21.50 5.08 4.56
CA GLU A 9 21.52 4.09 5.64
C GLU A 9 22.20 2.78 5.24
N THR A 10 21.85 2.22 4.09
CA THR A 10 22.43 0.97 3.57
C THR A 10 23.93 1.10 3.30
N MET A 11 24.41 2.28 2.87
CA MET A 11 25.83 2.54 2.67
C MET A 11 26.57 2.69 4.00
N ALA A 12 25.95 3.33 4.98
CA ALA A 12 26.51 3.41 6.34
C ALA A 12 26.65 2.00 6.94
N HIS A 13 25.63 1.18 6.86
CA HIS A 13 25.69 -0.22 7.32
C HIS A 13 26.77 -1.03 6.61
N TYR A 14 26.90 -0.90 5.29
CA TYR A 14 27.93 -1.59 4.51
C TYR A 14 29.31 -1.13 4.93
N ARG A 15 29.58 0.19 5.02
CA ARG A 15 30.90 0.72 5.41
C ARG A 15 31.33 0.26 6.79
N ALA A 16 30.40 0.24 7.74
CA ALA A 16 30.68 -0.26 9.08
C ALA A 16 31.04 -1.75 9.07
N ALA A 17 30.25 -2.55 8.37
CA ALA A 17 30.47 -4.00 8.27
C ALA A 17 31.78 -4.36 7.55
N ASP A 18 32.09 -3.67 6.44
CA ASP A 18 33.32 -3.91 5.67
C ASP A 18 34.57 -3.43 6.44
N HIS A 19 34.43 -2.34 7.22
CA HIS A 19 35.53 -1.89 8.10
C HIS A 19 35.88 -2.93 9.17
N LEU A 20 34.88 -3.58 9.76
CA LEU A 20 35.07 -4.58 10.81
C LEU A 20 35.42 -5.96 10.25
N LEU A 21 34.91 -6.31 9.09
CA LEU A 21 35.17 -7.57 8.38
C LEU A 21 35.46 -7.29 6.90
N PRO A 22 36.70 -6.89 6.54
CA PRO A 22 37.03 -6.52 5.17
C PRO A 22 36.70 -7.62 4.16
N GLY A 23 35.98 -7.24 3.09
CA GLY A 23 35.49 -8.16 2.08
C GLY A 23 34.27 -8.92 2.53
N VAL A 24 33.38 -8.32 3.34
CA VAL A 24 32.09 -8.86 3.74
C VAL A 24 31.29 -9.29 2.51
N THR A 25 30.65 -10.45 2.58
CA THR A 25 29.84 -11.02 1.47
C THR A 25 28.34 -10.91 1.71
N ALA A 26 27.93 -10.86 2.98
CA ALA A 26 26.52 -10.69 3.36
C ALA A 26 26.42 -9.92 4.67
N ILE A 27 25.46 -9.02 4.71
CA ILE A 27 25.10 -8.27 5.91
C ILE A 27 23.62 -8.50 6.18
N ILE A 28 23.30 -8.98 7.38
CA ILE A 28 21.93 -9.16 7.83
C ILE A 28 21.70 -8.22 9.01
N ASP A 29 20.87 -7.23 8.81
CA ASP A 29 20.42 -6.30 9.85
C ASP A 29 19.02 -6.67 10.29
N ILE A 30 18.83 -6.90 11.60
CA ILE A 30 17.49 -7.08 12.19
C ILE A 30 17.33 -6.06 13.31
N GLY A 31 16.57 -5.02 13.02
CA GLY A 31 16.20 -3.96 13.94
C GLY A 31 15.03 -4.32 14.84
N GLY A 32 14.47 -3.31 15.47
CA GLY A 32 13.26 -3.46 16.29
C GLY A 32 11.99 -3.69 15.48
N GLN A 33 11.88 -3.08 14.30
CA GLN A 33 10.67 -3.12 13.46
C GLN A 33 10.95 -3.42 11.99
N ASP A 34 12.18 -3.36 11.54
CA ASP A 34 12.60 -3.60 10.17
C ASP A 34 13.73 -4.63 10.10
N MET A 35 13.98 -5.13 8.92
CA MET A 35 15.16 -5.94 8.63
C MET A 35 15.65 -5.66 7.23
N LYS A 36 16.97 -5.75 7.06
CA LYS A 36 17.66 -5.54 5.79
C LYS A 36 18.64 -6.67 5.54
N TYR A 37 18.75 -7.06 4.32
CA TYR A 37 19.78 -7.96 3.82
C TYR A 37 20.51 -7.30 2.66
N LEU A 38 21.83 -7.22 2.77
CA LEU A 38 22.72 -6.70 1.73
C LEU A 38 23.61 -7.84 1.27
N ARG A 39 23.55 -8.15 -0.01
CA ARG A 39 24.51 -9.04 -0.65
C ARG A 39 25.62 -8.21 -1.26
N VAL A 40 26.85 -8.60 -0.99
CA VAL A 40 28.04 -7.90 -1.49
C VAL A 40 28.85 -8.85 -2.39
N VAL A 41 29.19 -8.39 -3.58
CA VAL A 41 30.02 -9.08 -4.55
C VAL A 41 31.09 -8.10 -5.03
N ASP A 42 32.34 -8.50 -4.98
CA ASP A 42 33.49 -7.69 -5.39
C ASP A 42 33.48 -6.27 -4.77
N GLN A 43 33.16 -6.18 -3.48
CA GLN A 43 33.06 -4.93 -2.71
C GLN A 43 31.96 -3.96 -3.18
N VAL A 44 30.99 -4.45 -3.94
CA VAL A 44 29.82 -3.68 -4.37
C VAL A 44 28.56 -4.35 -3.84
N ILE A 45 27.60 -3.54 -3.38
CA ILE A 45 26.28 -4.04 -3.00
C ILE A 45 25.57 -4.51 -4.28
N ASP A 46 25.45 -5.83 -4.44
CA ASP A 46 24.81 -6.48 -5.58
C ASP A 46 23.28 -6.47 -5.47
N SER A 47 22.76 -6.73 -4.28
CA SER A 47 21.32 -6.72 -4.04
C SER A 47 20.98 -6.36 -2.61
N ILE A 48 19.78 -5.78 -2.45
CA ILE A 48 19.21 -5.38 -1.18
C ILE A 48 17.81 -5.97 -1.06
N SER A 49 17.53 -6.62 0.07
CA SER A 49 16.18 -7.03 0.44
C SER A 49 15.79 -6.38 1.76
N VAL A 50 14.63 -5.75 1.80
CA VAL A 50 14.13 -5.01 2.97
C VAL A 50 12.75 -5.51 3.33
N ASN A 51 12.44 -5.57 4.62
CA ASN A 51 11.10 -5.76 5.15
C ASN A 51 10.80 -4.66 6.17
N GLU A 52 10.10 -3.64 5.74
CA GLU A 52 9.64 -2.52 6.59
C GLU A 52 8.17 -2.64 6.98
N ALA A 53 7.43 -3.52 6.31
CA ALA A 53 5.97 -3.59 6.45
C ALA A 53 5.47 -4.52 7.56
N CYS A 54 6.33 -5.35 8.13
CA CYS A 54 5.91 -6.36 9.10
C CYS A 54 6.96 -6.60 10.17
N SER A 55 6.64 -6.24 11.40
CA SER A 55 7.49 -6.48 12.59
C SER A 55 7.60 -7.95 13.01
N SER A 56 6.90 -8.88 12.34
CA SER A 56 6.89 -10.31 12.68
C SER A 56 8.16 -11.05 12.30
N GLY A 57 9.25 -10.63 12.72
CA GLY A 57 10.59 -11.16 12.45
C GLY A 57 11.64 -10.22 13.00
N CYS A 58 11.21 -9.17 13.70
CA CYS A 58 12.06 -8.13 14.25
C CYS A 58 12.05 -8.17 15.78
N GLY A 59 12.87 -7.34 16.42
CA GLY A 59 13.06 -7.36 17.86
C GLY A 59 11.82 -7.09 18.69
N SER A 60 10.94 -6.18 18.22
CA SER A 60 9.67 -5.87 18.92
C SER A 60 8.74 -7.07 19.06
N PHE A 61 8.80 -8.01 18.13
CA PHE A 61 8.09 -9.28 18.23
C PHE A 61 8.53 -10.09 19.46
N LEU A 62 9.83 -10.26 19.65
CA LEU A 62 10.38 -10.98 20.81
C LEU A 62 10.10 -10.26 22.12
N GLN A 63 10.21 -8.91 22.13
CA GLN A 63 9.88 -8.10 23.31
C GLN A 63 8.42 -8.26 23.74
N THR A 64 7.49 -8.30 22.76
CA THR A 64 6.07 -8.51 23.05
C THR A 64 5.82 -9.87 23.70
N PHE A 65 6.46 -10.92 23.22
CA PHE A 65 6.33 -12.25 23.81
C PHE A 65 7.03 -12.37 25.15
N ALA A 66 8.21 -11.77 25.33
CA ALA A 66 8.90 -11.72 26.62
C ALA A 66 8.02 -11.05 27.67
N ALA A 67 7.45 -9.88 27.37
CA ALA A 67 6.50 -9.19 28.25
C ALA A 67 5.24 -10.02 28.52
N GLY A 68 4.71 -10.73 27.52
CA GLY A 68 3.57 -11.65 27.70
C GLY A 68 3.88 -12.89 28.55
N MET A 69 5.16 -13.20 28.78
CA MET A 69 5.66 -14.25 29.67
C MET A 69 6.18 -13.69 31.00
N ASP A 70 5.89 -12.42 31.28
CA ASP A 70 6.31 -11.71 32.50
C ASP A 70 7.83 -11.73 32.71
N THR A 71 8.59 -11.54 31.64
CA THR A 71 10.06 -11.53 31.67
C THR A 71 10.64 -10.40 30.81
N ASP A 72 11.83 -9.94 31.14
CA ASP A 72 12.59 -9.02 30.28
C ASP A 72 13.28 -9.76 29.13
N ILE A 73 13.73 -9.00 28.12
CA ILE A 73 14.31 -9.59 26.91
C ILE A 73 15.66 -10.29 27.15
N GLU A 74 16.43 -9.88 28.15
CA GLU A 74 17.72 -10.48 28.48
C GLU A 74 17.51 -11.84 29.16
N SER A 75 16.60 -11.88 30.13
CA SER A 75 16.17 -13.12 30.80
C SER A 75 15.54 -14.08 29.80
N PHE A 76 14.70 -13.57 28.90
CA PHE A 76 14.11 -14.34 27.79
C PHE A 76 15.19 -14.97 26.90
N SER A 77 16.21 -14.19 26.51
CA SER A 77 17.35 -14.68 25.71
C SER A 77 18.11 -15.77 26.44
N SER A 78 18.44 -15.53 27.72
CA SER A 78 19.20 -16.49 28.54
C SER A 78 18.43 -17.78 28.74
N MET A 79 17.15 -17.72 29.00
CA MET A 79 16.25 -18.86 29.14
C MET A 79 16.16 -19.67 27.83
N SER A 80 16.09 -19.00 26.67
CA SER A 80 16.04 -19.64 25.36
C SER A 80 17.25 -20.52 25.07
N LEU A 81 18.43 -20.12 25.56
CA LEU A 81 19.67 -20.88 25.38
C LEU A 81 19.70 -22.20 26.19
N LEU A 82 18.85 -22.33 27.21
CA LEU A 82 18.74 -23.51 28.06
C LEU A 82 17.66 -24.48 27.56
N ALA A 83 16.98 -24.18 26.47
CA ALA A 83 15.94 -25.03 25.90
C ALA A 83 16.48 -26.40 25.51
N GLN A 84 15.78 -27.45 25.93
CA GLN A 84 16.14 -28.84 25.58
C GLN A 84 15.40 -29.31 24.32
N HIS A 85 14.15 -28.87 24.15
CA HIS A 85 13.26 -29.26 23.05
C HIS A 85 12.56 -28.04 22.46
N PRO A 86 13.29 -27.13 21.72
CA PRO A 86 12.70 -25.94 21.15
C PRO A 86 11.44 -26.25 20.33
N VAL A 87 10.34 -25.57 20.63
CA VAL A 87 9.06 -25.78 19.95
C VAL A 87 9.14 -25.29 18.51
N ASP A 88 8.68 -26.08 17.55
CA ASP A 88 8.58 -25.65 16.17
C ASP A 88 7.31 -24.78 15.98
N LEU A 89 7.50 -23.46 16.05
CA LEU A 89 6.43 -22.47 15.86
C LEU A 89 6.28 -22.03 14.39
N GLY A 90 7.15 -22.50 13.51
CA GLY A 90 7.17 -22.10 12.09
C GLY A 90 7.64 -20.66 11.90
N SER A 91 7.20 -20.02 10.80
CA SER A 91 7.54 -18.63 10.41
C SER A 91 6.28 -17.84 10.04
N ARG A 92 5.29 -17.78 10.93
CA ARG A 92 4.02 -17.09 10.72
C ARG A 92 4.06 -15.68 11.28
N CYS A 93 3.08 -14.84 10.89
CA CYS A 93 2.97 -13.50 11.46
C CYS A 93 2.54 -13.56 12.94
N THR A 94 2.79 -12.49 13.69
CA THR A 94 2.58 -12.38 15.14
C THR A 94 1.18 -12.80 15.59
N VAL A 95 0.15 -12.45 14.83
CA VAL A 95 -1.26 -12.77 15.15
C VAL A 95 -1.47 -14.28 15.22
N PHE A 96 -0.96 -15.01 14.22
CA PHE A 96 -1.06 -16.48 14.19
C PHE A 96 -0.09 -17.15 15.16
N MET A 97 1.03 -16.51 15.48
CA MET A 97 2.04 -17.03 16.41
C MET A 97 1.47 -17.11 17.84
N ASN A 98 0.66 -16.15 18.26
CA ASN A 98 -0.02 -16.19 19.57
C ASN A 98 -0.82 -17.48 19.77
N SER A 99 -1.51 -17.94 18.73
CA SER A 99 -2.28 -19.19 18.79
C SER A 99 -1.36 -20.40 18.94
N SER A 100 -0.24 -20.42 18.21
CA SER A 100 0.76 -21.51 18.28
C SER A 100 1.45 -21.55 19.64
N VAL A 101 1.80 -20.38 20.21
CA VAL A 101 2.39 -20.30 21.56
C VAL A 101 1.39 -20.78 22.61
N LYS A 102 0.13 -20.35 22.55
CA LYS A 102 -0.91 -20.83 23.48
C LYS A 102 -1.14 -22.34 23.35
N GLN A 103 -1.07 -22.88 22.16
CA GLN A 103 -1.18 -24.32 21.95
C GLN A 103 0.01 -25.06 22.58
N ALA A 104 1.25 -24.60 22.35
CA ALA A 104 2.45 -25.18 22.94
C ALA A 104 2.39 -25.15 24.49
N GLN A 105 1.89 -24.06 25.08
CA GLN A 105 1.67 -23.96 26.52
C GLN A 105 0.66 -25.01 27.04
N LYS A 106 -0.44 -25.22 26.32
CA LYS A 106 -1.44 -26.24 26.65
C LYS A 106 -0.87 -27.67 26.56
N GLU A 107 0.05 -27.89 25.66
CA GLU A 107 0.76 -29.16 25.44
C GLU A 107 1.87 -29.38 26.47
N GLY A 108 2.13 -28.40 27.33
CA GLY A 108 3.09 -28.51 28.44
C GLY A 108 4.54 -28.16 28.04
N ALA A 109 4.74 -27.46 26.93
CA ALA A 109 6.06 -26.97 26.56
C ALA A 109 6.60 -25.99 27.61
N SER A 110 7.87 -26.10 27.95
CA SER A 110 8.50 -25.19 28.91
C SER A 110 8.63 -23.76 28.34
N PRO A 111 8.65 -22.74 29.22
CA PRO A 111 8.94 -21.37 28.78
C PRO A 111 10.25 -21.26 27.98
N ALA A 112 11.28 -22.02 28.35
CA ALA A 112 12.56 -22.05 27.65
C ALA A 112 12.41 -22.60 26.22
N ASP A 113 11.65 -23.67 26.04
CA ASP A 113 11.43 -24.27 24.71
C ASP A 113 10.59 -23.39 23.82
N ILE A 114 9.61 -22.66 24.36
CA ILE A 114 8.79 -21.68 23.65
C ILE A 114 9.67 -20.48 23.24
N ALA A 115 10.46 -19.94 24.16
CA ALA A 115 11.33 -18.78 23.90
C ALA A 115 12.38 -19.10 22.81
N ALA A 116 12.94 -20.31 22.85
CA ALA A 116 13.84 -20.78 21.77
C ALA A 116 13.09 -20.93 20.45
N GLY A 117 11.89 -21.50 20.45
CA GLY A 117 11.05 -21.62 19.25
C GLY A 117 10.74 -20.27 18.61
N LEU A 118 10.47 -19.22 19.42
CA LEU A 118 10.27 -17.85 18.96
C LEU A 118 11.54 -17.27 18.33
N SER A 119 12.72 -17.50 18.94
CA SER A 119 14.01 -17.08 18.39
C SER A 119 14.30 -17.75 17.02
N TYR A 120 14.02 -19.03 16.89
CA TYR A 120 14.08 -19.72 15.60
C TYR A 120 13.10 -19.16 14.58
N SER A 121 11.89 -18.83 15.01
CA SER A 121 10.85 -18.28 14.12
C SER A 121 11.24 -16.95 13.51
N VAL A 122 11.85 -16.04 14.31
CA VAL A 122 12.38 -14.75 13.79
C VAL A 122 13.42 -15.00 12.71
N VAL A 123 14.38 -15.86 12.97
CA VAL A 123 15.45 -16.15 12.00
C VAL A 123 14.91 -16.84 10.75
N ARG A 124 14.00 -17.82 10.89
CA ARG A 124 13.35 -18.46 9.73
C ARG A 124 12.58 -17.45 8.88
N ASN A 125 11.93 -16.49 9.50
CA ASN A 125 11.23 -15.43 8.78
C ASN A 125 12.21 -14.56 7.98
N ALA A 126 13.32 -14.15 8.59
CA ALA A 126 14.38 -13.41 7.91
C ALA A 126 14.96 -14.22 6.73
N LEU A 127 15.40 -15.45 6.96
CA LEU A 127 16.07 -16.27 5.95
C LEU A 127 15.15 -16.66 4.79
N TYR A 128 13.93 -17.14 5.08
CA TYR A 128 13.10 -17.78 4.06
C TYR A 128 12.05 -16.87 3.43
N LYS A 129 11.60 -15.83 4.14
CA LYS A 129 10.58 -14.91 3.60
C LYS A 129 11.15 -13.60 3.07
N VAL A 130 12.13 -13.02 3.76
CA VAL A 130 12.72 -11.74 3.36
C VAL A 130 13.89 -11.99 2.40
N ILE A 131 14.90 -12.73 2.84
CA ILE A 131 16.09 -13.03 2.03
C ILE A 131 15.76 -14.03 0.92
N LYS A 132 14.76 -14.90 1.13
CA LYS A 132 14.36 -16.01 0.24
C LYS A 132 15.53 -16.98 -0.02
N LEU A 133 16.30 -17.24 1.03
CA LEU A 133 17.48 -18.09 0.99
C LEU A 133 17.07 -19.53 0.66
N THR A 134 17.61 -20.06 -0.41
CA THR A 134 17.42 -21.47 -0.81
C THR A 134 18.61 -22.36 -0.44
N ASP A 135 19.80 -21.77 -0.38
CA ASP A 135 21.05 -22.43 0.01
C ASP A 135 21.88 -21.48 0.90
N PRO A 136 22.30 -21.89 2.11
CA PRO A 136 23.19 -21.09 2.95
C PRO A 136 24.51 -20.67 2.27
N ALA A 137 24.95 -21.37 1.23
CA ALA A 137 26.11 -20.97 0.43
C ALA A 137 25.96 -19.59 -0.23
N GLN A 138 24.74 -19.15 -0.48
CA GLN A 138 24.45 -17.84 -1.07
C GLN A 138 24.88 -16.65 -0.19
N LEU A 139 25.03 -16.85 1.12
CA LEU A 139 25.53 -15.82 2.04
C LEU A 139 27.05 -15.58 1.88
N GLY A 140 27.77 -16.47 1.19
CA GLY A 140 29.22 -16.36 1.07
C GLY A 140 29.94 -16.80 2.34
N ASN A 141 31.19 -16.37 2.50
CA ASN A 141 32.05 -16.83 3.59
C ASN A 141 32.27 -15.82 4.71
N LYS A 142 31.96 -14.56 4.48
CA LYS A 142 32.14 -13.48 5.43
C LYS A 142 30.79 -12.81 5.70
N VAL A 143 30.11 -13.25 6.73
CA VAL A 143 28.77 -12.82 7.08
C VAL A 143 28.81 -11.98 8.34
N VAL A 144 28.28 -10.76 8.25
CA VAL A 144 28.06 -9.87 9.40
C VAL A 144 26.58 -9.88 9.74
N VAL A 145 26.27 -10.10 11.01
CA VAL A 145 24.91 -9.94 11.55
C VAL A 145 24.88 -8.76 12.52
N GLN A 146 23.91 -7.87 12.33
CA GLN A 146 23.82 -6.62 13.04
C GLN A 146 22.37 -6.23 13.32
N GLY A 147 22.15 -5.06 13.94
CA GLY A 147 20.85 -4.63 14.45
C GLY A 147 20.62 -5.07 15.91
N GLY A 148 19.77 -4.34 16.61
CA GLY A 148 19.53 -4.57 18.04
C GLY A 148 19.01 -5.98 18.36
N THR A 149 18.33 -6.63 17.45
CA THR A 149 17.79 -7.99 17.65
C THR A 149 18.91 -9.03 17.75
N PHE A 150 20.04 -8.84 17.09
CA PHE A 150 21.20 -9.75 17.21
C PHE A 150 21.97 -9.61 18.51
N LEU A 151 21.70 -8.60 19.34
CA LEU A 151 22.19 -8.56 20.72
C LEU A 151 21.62 -9.70 21.55
N ASN A 152 20.47 -10.25 21.14
CA ASN A 152 19.90 -11.47 21.71
C ASN A 152 20.71 -12.70 21.27
N ASN A 153 21.40 -13.33 22.22
CA ASN A 153 22.28 -14.49 21.95
C ASN A 153 21.50 -15.72 21.44
N ALA A 154 20.22 -15.86 21.81
CA ALA A 154 19.42 -16.97 21.28
C ALA A 154 19.07 -16.80 19.80
N VAL A 155 18.86 -15.55 19.35
CA VAL A 155 18.67 -15.23 17.92
C VAL A 155 19.97 -15.49 17.15
N LEU A 156 21.11 -15.04 17.67
CA LEU A 156 22.42 -15.32 17.07
C LEU A 156 22.64 -16.82 16.91
N ARG A 157 22.41 -17.57 17.98
CA ARG A 157 22.60 -19.02 17.96
C ARG A 157 21.62 -19.75 17.04
N ALA A 158 20.38 -19.28 16.96
CA ALA A 158 19.39 -19.81 16.03
C ALA A 158 19.83 -19.57 14.55
N PHE A 159 20.42 -18.40 14.26
CA PHE A 159 20.94 -18.09 12.95
C PHE A 159 22.09 -19.02 12.55
N GLU A 160 23.09 -19.18 13.42
CA GLU A 160 24.22 -20.10 13.19
C GLU A 160 23.77 -21.54 12.95
N LYS A 161 22.82 -22.01 13.78
CA LYS A 161 22.29 -23.37 13.64
C LYS A 161 21.50 -23.61 12.34
N LEU A 162 20.69 -22.62 11.94
CA LEU A 162 19.86 -22.73 10.73
C LEU A 162 20.70 -22.61 9.45
N THR A 163 21.76 -21.81 9.48
CA THR A 163 22.63 -21.60 8.30
C THR A 163 23.84 -22.55 8.27
N GLY A 164 24.20 -23.15 9.41
CA GLY A 164 25.42 -23.93 9.56
C GLY A 164 26.70 -23.12 9.36
N ARG A 165 26.64 -21.80 9.59
CA ARG A 165 27.74 -20.87 9.36
C ARG A 165 28.09 -20.11 10.63
N GLU A 166 29.39 -19.89 10.81
CA GLU A 166 29.88 -18.88 11.75
C GLU A 166 29.65 -17.49 11.18
N VAL A 167 29.21 -16.58 12.03
CA VAL A 167 28.93 -15.19 11.64
C VAL A 167 29.61 -14.23 12.60
N VAL A 168 29.94 -13.05 12.11
CA VAL A 168 30.50 -11.97 12.93
C VAL A 168 29.37 -11.07 13.41
N ARG A 169 29.21 -10.98 14.73
CA ARG A 169 28.37 -9.98 15.38
C ARG A 169 29.27 -8.96 16.06
N PRO A 170 29.34 -7.72 15.57
CA PRO A 170 30.09 -6.63 16.23
C PRO A 170 29.56 -6.35 17.63
N ALA A 171 30.40 -5.81 18.51
CA ALA A 171 29.98 -5.34 19.82
C ALA A 171 28.93 -4.20 19.68
N GLU A 172 29.10 -3.38 18.67
CA GLU A 172 28.26 -2.22 18.33
C GLU A 172 27.10 -2.62 17.37
N ALA A 173 26.69 -3.89 17.35
CA ALA A 173 25.71 -4.41 16.39
C ALA A 173 24.41 -3.55 16.27
N GLY A 174 23.96 -2.93 17.36
CA GLY A 174 22.82 -2.02 17.38
C GLY A 174 23.10 -0.60 16.90
N LEU A 175 24.36 -0.23 16.64
CA LEU A 175 24.79 1.12 16.28
C LEU A 175 25.53 1.19 14.94
N MET A 176 25.45 0.15 14.12
CA MET A 176 26.25 0.02 12.89
C MET A 176 25.98 1.15 11.88
N GLY A 177 24.75 1.64 11.79
CA GLY A 177 24.42 2.81 10.96
C GLY A 177 25.16 4.08 11.43
N ALA A 178 25.14 4.33 12.73
CA ALA A 178 25.87 5.49 13.31
C ALA A 178 27.39 5.33 13.15
N TYR A 179 27.90 4.12 13.33
CA TYR A 179 29.33 3.85 13.12
C TYR A 179 29.76 4.07 11.67
N GLY A 180 28.95 3.60 10.71
CA GLY A 180 29.22 3.82 9.28
C GLY A 180 29.12 5.29 8.88
N ALA A 181 28.18 6.04 9.43
CA ALA A 181 28.10 7.49 9.23
C ALA A 181 29.35 8.20 9.78
N ALA A 182 29.84 7.81 10.95
CA ALA A 182 31.09 8.34 11.51
C ALA A 182 32.31 8.02 10.63
N LEU A 183 32.41 6.80 10.08
CA LEU A 183 33.45 6.43 9.12
C LEU A 183 33.38 7.26 7.84
N THR A 184 32.18 7.57 7.37
CA THR A 184 31.97 8.43 6.20
C THR A 184 32.46 9.85 6.47
N ALA A 185 32.05 10.45 7.59
CA ALA A 185 32.48 11.77 7.99
C ALA A 185 34.02 11.84 8.15
N HIS A 186 34.60 10.82 8.80
CA HIS A 186 36.04 10.70 8.94
C HIS A 186 36.78 10.65 7.58
N ALA A 187 36.27 9.84 6.64
CA ALA A 187 36.87 9.70 5.31
C ALA A 187 36.83 11.05 4.53
N ARG A 188 35.70 11.75 4.56
CA ARG A 188 35.51 13.04 3.90
C ARG A 188 36.42 14.11 4.49
N PHE A 189 36.56 14.18 5.82
CA PHE A 189 37.48 15.06 6.49
C PHE A 189 38.92 14.86 6.01
N HIS A 190 39.38 13.60 5.92
CA HIS A 190 40.73 13.29 5.45
C HIS A 190 40.94 13.49 3.95
N ALA A 191 39.85 13.46 3.16
CA ALA A 191 39.88 13.82 1.74
C ALA A 191 39.95 15.34 1.50
N GLY A 192 39.87 16.16 2.56
CA GLY A 192 39.94 17.62 2.49
C GLY A 192 38.65 18.25 2.01
N GLU A 193 37.51 17.51 2.09
CA GLU A 193 36.20 18.10 1.87
C GLU A 193 35.89 19.15 2.94
N PRO A 194 35.28 20.29 2.58
CA PRO A 194 34.95 21.32 3.55
C PRO A 194 33.99 20.75 4.60
N THR A 195 34.43 20.75 5.84
CA THR A 195 33.59 20.38 6.98
C THR A 195 33.35 21.68 7.79
N THR A 196 32.07 21.99 8.01
CA THR A 196 31.68 23.06 8.90
C THR A 196 31.26 22.46 10.24
N SER A 197 31.71 23.03 11.34
CA SER A 197 31.28 22.62 12.69
C SER A 197 30.24 23.59 13.27
N GLU A 198 29.62 24.40 12.43
CA GLU A 198 28.70 25.45 12.84
C GLU A 198 27.41 24.91 13.51
N GLY A 199 27.10 23.62 13.30
CA GLY A 199 25.95 22.95 13.91
C GLY A 199 26.15 22.40 15.32
N LEU A 200 27.41 22.40 15.84
CA LEU A 200 27.66 21.91 17.21
C LEU A 200 27.32 22.99 18.23
N ARG A 201 26.28 22.72 19.02
CA ARG A 201 25.82 23.63 20.08
C ARG A 201 26.63 23.44 21.35
N GLU A 202 26.91 24.55 22.02
CA GLU A 202 27.54 24.53 23.35
C GLU A 202 26.57 23.91 24.38
N ARG A 203 27.14 23.30 25.43
CA ARG A 203 26.35 22.65 26.50
C ARG A 203 25.34 23.59 27.16
N ALA A 204 25.74 24.86 27.35
CA ALA A 204 24.85 25.86 27.92
C ALA A 204 23.62 26.16 27.06
N GLU A 205 23.74 26.05 25.73
CA GLU A 205 22.62 26.20 24.79
C GLU A 205 21.72 24.95 24.84
N LEU A 206 22.30 23.74 25.00
CA LEU A 206 21.56 22.49 25.14
C LEU A 206 20.78 22.41 26.46
N ASP A 207 21.34 22.95 27.56
CA ASP A 207 20.67 22.97 28.87
C ASP A 207 19.42 23.87 28.87
N GLY A 208 19.36 24.87 27.98
CA GLY A 208 18.18 25.73 27.75
C GLY A 208 17.27 25.28 26.61
N PHE A 209 17.65 24.23 25.92
CA PHE A 209 16.90 23.76 24.74
C PHE A 209 15.63 22.99 25.14
N ALA A 210 14.48 23.52 24.77
CA ALA A 210 13.19 22.92 25.03
C ALA A 210 12.43 22.67 23.74
N VAL A 211 11.56 21.69 23.76
CA VAL A 211 10.65 21.38 22.66
C VAL A 211 9.23 21.25 23.18
N GLU A 212 8.31 21.96 22.56
CA GLU A 212 6.88 21.78 22.75
C GLU A 212 6.31 21.01 21.57
N THR A 213 5.51 20.01 21.85
CA THR A 213 4.87 19.19 20.82
C THR A 213 3.36 19.27 20.91
N HIS A 214 2.70 19.43 19.77
CA HIS A 214 1.25 19.26 19.67
C HIS A 214 0.90 18.40 18.46
N ARG A 215 -0.28 17.79 18.49
CA ARG A 215 -0.80 16.99 17.38
C ARG A 215 -1.92 17.72 16.70
N ASP A 216 -1.94 17.66 15.37
CA ASP A 216 -3.06 18.13 14.56
C ASP A 216 -3.35 17.16 13.40
N ASP A 217 -4.52 17.35 12.76
CA ASP A 217 -4.87 16.66 11.53
C ASP A 217 -4.65 17.60 10.35
N CYS A 218 -3.82 17.17 9.40
CA CYS A 218 -3.53 17.94 8.20
C CYS A 218 -4.79 18.11 7.34
N ALA A 219 -5.23 19.34 7.14
CA ALA A 219 -6.41 19.69 6.34
C ALA A 219 -6.10 19.99 4.86
N LEU A 220 -4.87 19.75 4.39
CA LEU A 220 -4.43 20.17 3.05
C LEU A 220 -4.91 19.25 1.92
N CYS A 221 -5.29 18.01 2.24
CA CYS A 221 -5.85 17.04 1.30
C CYS A 221 -6.70 16.01 2.04
N GLN A 222 -7.30 15.09 1.33
CA GLN A 222 -8.17 14.04 1.88
C GLN A 222 -7.45 12.96 2.70
N ASN A 223 -6.13 12.95 2.75
CA ASN A 223 -5.37 11.99 3.58
C ASN A 223 -5.48 12.28 5.08
N HIS A 224 -5.83 13.50 5.48
CA HIS A 224 -5.95 13.91 6.89
C HIS A 224 -4.84 13.34 7.79
N CYS A 225 -3.57 13.47 7.34
CA CYS A 225 -2.44 12.91 8.07
C CYS A 225 -2.40 13.47 9.50
N GLN A 226 -2.34 12.59 10.48
CA GLN A 226 -2.04 12.99 11.85
C GLN A 226 -0.59 13.42 11.94
N ARG A 227 -0.38 14.70 12.22
CA ARG A 227 0.95 15.29 12.33
C ARG A 227 1.29 15.55 13.79
N THR A 228 2.57 15.42 14.11
CA THR A 228 3.15 15.94 15.35
C THR A 228 4.01 17.13 14.97
N ILE A 229 3.66 18.28 15.48
CA ILE A 229 4.37 19.54 15.28
C ILE A 229 5.23 19.79 16.51
N ALA A 230 6.53 19.82 16.35
CA ALA A 230 7.50 20.12 17.37
C ALA A 230 8.01 21.56 17.18
N THR A 231 7.78 22.42 18.15
CA THR A 231 8.30 23.79 18.19
C THR A 231 9.45 23.85 19.17
N PHE A 232 10.62 24.22 18.70
CA PHE A 232 11.83 24.33 19.51
C PHE A 232 11.95 25.71 20.15
N SER A 233 12.66 25.79 21.25
CA SER A 233 12.87 27.05 22.00
C SER A 233 13.57 28.13 21.18
N ASP A 234 14.27 27.78 20.11
CA ASP A 234 14.89 28.71 19.16
C ASP A 234 13.96 29.19 18.04
N GLY A 235 12.68 28.80 18.09
CA GLY A 235 11.65 29.16 17.11
C GLY A 235 11.57 28.28 15.88
N ARG A 236 12.44 27.30 15.73
CA ARG A 236 12.35 26.31 14.65
C ARG A 236 11.13 25.40 14.86
N VAL A 237 10.58 24.93 13.75
CA VAL A 237 9.46 24.02 13.78
C VAL A 237 9.79 22.78 12.94
N PHE A 238 9.51 21.61 13.49
CA PHE A 238 9.64 20.34 12.79
C PHE A 238 8.30 19.62 12.79
N VAL A 239 7.91 19.08 11.63
CA VAL A 239 6.67 18.33 11.47
C VAL A 239 6.99 16.87 11.13
N SER A 240 6.36 15.96 11.83
CA SER A 240 6.41 14.52 11.55
C SER A 240 5.03 13.94 11.39
N GLY A 241 4.92 12.74 10.79
CA GLY A 241 3.63 12.11 10.46
C GLY A 241 2.99 12.62 9.18
N ASN A 242 3.57 13.66 8.53
CA ASN A 242 3.19 14.09 7.20
C ASN A 242 3.59 13.03 6.16
N ARG A 243 2.74 12.85 5.14
CA ARG A 243 2.99 11.92 4.02
C ARG A 243 3.47 12.63 2.74
N CYS A 244 3.66 13.94 2.79
CA CYS A 244 4.17 14.75 1.69
C CYS A 244 4.78 16.05 2.21
N ASP A 245 5.59 16.72 1.41
CA ASP A 245 6.28 17.97 1.79
C ASP A 245 5.29 19.10 2.12
N ARG A 246 4.13 19.14 1.45
CA ARG A 246 3.06 20.09 1.77
C ARG A 246 2.56 19.98 3.21
N GLY A 247 2.50 18.75 3.74
CA GLY A 247 2.13 18.48 5.12
C GLY A 247 3.23 18.86 6.12
N ALA A 248 4.47 19.03 5.69
CA ALA A 248 5.57 19.46 6.53
C ALA A 248 5.54 20.98 6.88
N GLU A 249 4.82 21.77 6.08
CA GLU A 249 4.73 23.21 6.30
C GLU A 249 3.63 23.56 7.31
N VAL A 250 4.03 24.12 8.46
CA VAL A 250 3.10 24.52 9.55
C VAL A 250 2.36 25.81 9.25
N ASN A 251 3.00 26.71 8.52
CA ASN A 251 2.48 28.06 8.26
C ASN A 251 1.55 28.19 7.05
N ASN A 252 1.26 27.08 6.36
CA ASN A 252 0.29 27.09 5.27
C ASN A 252 -1.15 27.25 5.79
N ARG A 253 -1.45 28.42 6.33
CA ARG A 253 -2.81 28.91 6.45
C ARG A 253 -3.39 28.99 5.04
N LYS A 254 -4.24 28.01 4.70
CA LYS A 254 -4.91 27.89 3.41
C LYS A 254 -3.86 27.94 2.28
N MET A 255 -3.32 26.79 1.90
CA MET A 255 -2.75 26.78 0.58
C MET A 255 -3.75 27.38 -0.38
N ALA A 256 -3.35 28.46 -1.01
CA ALA A 256 -4.00 28.89 -2.23
C ALA A 256 -4.21 27.60 -3.04
N LYS A 257 -5.45 27.33 -3.49
CA LYS A 257 -5.67 26.28 -4.49
C LYS A 257 -4.53 26.40 -5.45
N LEU A 258 -3.81 25.30 -5.70
CA LEU A 258 -2.77 25.30 -6.73
C LEU A 258 -3.31 26.12 -7.89
N PRO A 259 -2.59 27.16 -8.39
CA PRO A 259 -3.08 27.93 -9.50
C PRO A 259 -3.52 26.92 -10.56
N LYS A 260 -4.70 27.08 -11.12
CA LYS A 260 -5.14 26.21 -12.21
C LYS A 260 -4.06 26.29 -13.27
N SER A 261 -3.36 25.21 -13.43
CA SER A 261 -2.40 25.08 -14.52
C SER A 261 -3.18 25.17 -15.83
N GLU A 262 -2.66 25.90 -16.80
CA GLU A 262 -3.19 25.93 -18.16
C GLU A 262 -2.73 24.70 -18.97
N LEU A 263 -1.86 23.88 -18.37
CA LEU A 263 -1.36 22.66 -18.98
C LEU A 263 -2.48 21.60 -19.12
N PRO A 264 -2.47 20.80 -20.19
CA PRO A 264 -3.42 19.71 -20.36
C PRO A 264 -3.38 18.73 -19.19
N ASN A 265 -4.54 18.38 -18.63
CA ASN A 265 -4.71 17.36 -17.60
C ASN A 265 -5.66 16.26 -18.10
N VAL A 266 -5.11 15.30 -18.82
CA VAL A 266 -5.89 14.21 -19.44
C VAL A 266 -6.60 13.34 -18.35
N PHE A 267 -6.07 13.25 -17.12
CA PHE A 267 -6.74 12.55 -16.01
C PHE A 267 -8.05 13.24 -15.61
N GLU A 268 -8.02 14.55 -15.41
CA GLU A 268 -9.21 15.33 -15.05
C GLU A 268 -10.23 15.28 -16.18
N ASP A 269 -9.79 15.41 -17.43
CA ASP A 269 -10.67 15.42 -18.60
C ASP A 269 -11.28 14.04 -18.85
N LYS A 270 -10.49 12.96 -18.72
CA LYS A 270 -11.01 11.57 -18.73
C LYS A 270 -12.08 11.38 -17.65
N TYR A 271 -11.82 11.81 -16.41
CA TYR A 271 -12.79 11.71 -15.31
C TYR A 271 -14.10 12.44 -15.61
N LYS A 272 -14.02 13.69 -16.13
CA LYS A 272 -15.19 14.48 -16.51
C LYS A 272 -15.99 13.79 -17.60
N ARG A 273 -15.32 13.33 -18.66
CA ARG A 273 -15.95 12.65 -19.78
C ARG A 273 -16.60 11.33 -19.38
N LEU A 274 -15.91 10.53 -18.56
CA LEU A 274 -16.34 9.22 -18.10
C LEU A 274 -17.73 9.26 -17.42
N PHE A 275 -18.03 10.32 -16.65
CA PHE A 275 -19.28 10.45 -15.91
C PHE A 275 -20.20 11.57 -16.41
N SER A 276 -20.05 11.99 -17.67
CA SER A 276 -20.83 13.09 -18.26
C SER A 276 -22.23 12.72 -18.76
N TYR A 277 -22.60 11.44 -18.63
CA TYR A 277 -23.84 10.90 -19.19
C TYR A 277 -25.09 11.41 -18.47
N ARG A 278 -26.16 11.66 -19.24
CA ARG A 278 -27.47 12.09 -18.71
C ARG A 278 -28.40 10.89 -18.61
N ARG A 279 -28.82 10.57 -17.40
CA ARG A 279 -29.79 9.50 -17.14
C ARG A 279 -31.13 9.75 -17.81
N LEU A 280 -31.87 8.70 -18.12
CA LEU A 280 -33.25 8.78 -18.60
C LEU A 280 -34.14 9.53 -17.61
N THR A 281 -35.17 10.19 -18.13
CA THR A 281 -36.25 10.70 -17.27
C THR A 281 -37.11 9.54 -16.76
N ALA A 282 -37.77 9.71 -15.60
CA ALA A 282 -38.62 8.66 -15.04
C ALA A 282 -39.70 8.17 -16.02
N LYS A 283 -40.20 9.05 -16.91
CA LYS A 283 -41.19 8.67 -17.93
C LYS A 283 -40.64 7.77 -19.04
N LYS A 284 -39.31 7.89 -19.32
CA LYS A 284 -38.65 7.08 -20.37
C LYS A 284 -38.03 5.80 -19.81
N ALA A 285 -37.85 5.72 -18.51
CA ALA A 285 -37.29 4.57 -17.83
C ALA A 285 -38.39 3.57 -17.42
N PHE A 286 -38.87 2.82 -18.39
CA PHE A 286 -40.01 1.92 -18.18
C PHE A 286 -39.68 0.69 -17.32
N ARG A 287 -38.38 0.40 -17.09
CA ARG A 287 -37.88 -0.65 -16.17
C ARG A 287 -37.41 -0.10 -14.82
N GLY A 288 -37.65 1.20 -14.55
CA GLY A 288 -37.36 1.80 -13.26
C GLY A 288 -35.89 2.23 -13.04
N ASP A 289 -35.54 2.45 -11.79
CA ASP A 289 -34.23 2.89 -11.37
C ASP A 289 -33.28 1.71 -11.14
N LEU A 290 -32.02 1.84 -11.60
CA LEU A 290 -30.97 0.86 -11.39
C LEU A 290 -29.68 1.59 -10.94
N GLY A 291 -29.19 1.28 -9.74
CA GLY A 291 -27.99 1.86 -9.17
C GLY A 291 -26.72 1.27 -9.75
N LEU A 292 -25.70 2.09 -9.97
CA LEU A 292 -24.34 1.64 -10.29
C LEU A 292 -23.38 2.28 -9.29
N PRO A 293 -22.57 1.51 -8.55
CA PRO A 293 -21.51 2.05 -7.71
C PRO A 293 -20.40 2.63 -8.60
N ARG A 294 -19.93 3.85 -8.28
CA ARG A 294 -18.81 4.50 -8.96
C ARG A 294 -17.50 3.99 -8.39
N ALA A 295 -17.19 2.73 -8.61
CA ALA A 295 -16.03 2.09 -8.02
C ALA A 295 -15.36 1.11 -8.99
N LEU A 296 -14.11 0.77 -8.73
CA LEU A 296 -13.36 -0.27 -9.40
C LEU A 296 -13.46 -0.16 -10.94
N ASN A 297 -13.93 -1.19 -11.63
CA ASN A 297 -13.98 -1.22 -13.09
C ASN A 297 -15.05 -0.33 -13.71
N MET A 298 -15.92 0.30 -12.93
CA MET A 298 -16.79 1.36 -13.48
C MET A 298 -15.99 2.56 -13.99
N TYR A 299 -14.74 2.73 -13.57
CA TYR A 299 -13.80 3.71 -14.14
C TYR A 299 -13.29 3.36 -15.54
N GLU A 300 -13.61 2.18 -16.06
CA GLU A 300 -13.38 1.77 -17.45
C GLU A 300 -14.71 1.51 -18.16
N ASN A 301 -15.58 0.71 -17.56
CA ASN A 301 -16.74 0.13 -18.21
C ASN A 301 -18.03 0.97 -18.08
N TYR A 302 -17.99 2.14 -17.42
CA TYR A 302 -19.20 2.95 -17.22
C TYR A 302 -19.85 3.42 -18.52
N PRO A 303 -19.14 3.87 -19.56
CA PRO A 303 -19.74 4.23 -20.85
C PRO A 303 -20.55 3.08 -21.46
N PHE A 304 -19.97 1.88 -21.45
CA PHE A 304 -20.61 0.66 -21.92
C PHE A 304 -21.87 0.33 -21.11
N TRP A 305 -21.74 0.24 -19.77
CA TRP A 305 -22.86 -0.15 -18.90
C TRP A 305 -23.98 0.88 -18.90
N PHE A 306 -23.62 2.18 -18.80
CA PHE A 306 -24.62 3.25 -18.83
C PHE A 306 -25.46 3.19 -20.10
N THR A 307 -24.83 3.01 -21.26
CA THR A 307 -25.51 3.00 -22.57
C THR A 307 -26.33 1.74 -22.74
N THR A 308 -25.78 0.57 -22.39
CA THR A 308 -26.48 -0.72 -22.45
C THR A 308 -27.74 -0.72 -21.57
N LEU A 309 -27.60 -0.35 -20.29
CA LEU A 309 -28.73 -0.36 -19.35
C LEU A 309 -29.77 0.72 -19.69
N SER A 310 -29.33 1.90 -20.17
CA SER A 310 -30.26 2.93 -20.66
C SER A 310 -31.02 2.46 -21.90
N ALA A 311 -30.37 1.72 -22.82
CA ALA A 311 -31.02 1.15 -23.99
C ALA A 311 -32.03 0.06 -23.63
N LEU A 312 -31.79 -0.66 -22.52
CA LEU A 312 -32.75 -1.60 -21.92
C LEU A 312 -33.89 -0.90 -21.17
N GLY A 313 -33.90 0.42 -21.06
CA GLY A 313 -34.98 1.18 -20.44
C GLY A 313 -34.81 1.42 -18.94
N TYR A 314 -33.63 1.21 -18.36
CA TYR A 314 -33.36 1.56 -16.96
C TYR A 314 -32.90 3.03 -16.81
N ARG A 315 -33.30 3.65 -15.71
CA ARG A 315 -32.75 4.92 -15.27
C ARG A 315 -31.53 4.66 -14.42
N VAL A 316 -30.37 4.82 -15.01
CA VAL A 316 -29.09 4.56 -14.33
C VAL A 316 -28.81 5.63 -13.26
N MET A 317 -28.69 5.18 -12.03
CA MET A 317 -28.41 5.99 -10.84
C MET A 317 -27.01 5.71 -10.35
N ILE A 318 -26.05 6.56 -10.72
CA ILE A 318 -24.68 6.43 -10.23
C ILE A 318 -24.54 7.00 -8.81
N SER A 319 -23.73 6.37 -7.97
CA SER A 319 -23.37 6.87 -6.65
C SER A 319 -22.60 8.19 -6.70
N GLY A 320 -22.47 8.86 -5.56
CA GLY A 320 -21.74 10.13 -5.42
C GLY A 320 -20.29 10.06 -5.89
N ARG A 321 -19.58 11.19 -5.87
CA ARG A 321 -18.13 11.20 -6.05
C ARG A 321 -17.47 10.57 -4.84
N SER A 322 -16.37 9.86 -5.05
CA SER A 322 -15.54 9.33 -3.97
C SER A 322 -15.03 10.48 -3.10
N SER A 323 -15.03 10.23 -1.82
CA SER A 323 -14.51 11.12 -0.79
C SER A 323 -14.31 10.34 0.50
N HIS A 324 -13.51 10.84 1.43
CA HIS A 324 -13.35 10.22 2.75
C HIS A 324 -14.72 10.04 3.46
N ALA A 325 -15.59 11.05 3.41
CA ALA A 325 -16.94 10.94 3.99
C ALA A 325 -17.79 9.85 3.33
N LEU A 326 -17.58 9.55 2.05
CA LEU A 326 -18.23 8.42 1.39
C LEU A 326 -17.62 7.09 1.83
N PHE A 327 -16.30 7.02 2.00
CA PHE A 327 -15.62 5.85 2.55
C PHE A 327 -16.15 5.52 3.95
N GLU A 328 -16.29 6.52 4.83
CA GLU A 328 -16.80 6.35 6.20
C GLU A 328 -18.20 5.72 6.23
N LYS A 329 -19.07 6.01 5.26
CA LYS A 329 -20.41 5.40 5.18
C LYS A 329 -20.37 3.87 5.08
N GLY A 330 -19.35 3.32 4.40
CA GLY A 330 -19.20 1.88 4.20
C GLY A 330 -18.22 1.20 5.14
N MET A 331 -17.59 1.94 6.06
CA MET A 331 -16.47 1.45 6.85
C MET A 331 -16.82 0.23 7.72
N GLU A 332 -18.00 0.21 8.30
CA GLU A 332 -18.47 -0.89 9.17
C GLU A 332 -18.68 -2.21 8.41
N SER A 333 -18.93 -2.13 7.10
CA SER A 333 -19.16 -3.30 6.24
C SER A 333 -17.90 -3.83 5.55
N ILE A 334 -16.71 -3.26 5.84
CA ILE A 334 -15.45 -3.71 5.26
C ILE A 334 -15.01 -5.03 5.90
N ALA A 335 -15.01 -6.10 5.11
CA ALA A 335 -14.71 -7.46 5.58
C ALA A 335 -13.26 -7.68 6.04
N SER A 336 -12.31 -6.87 5.57
CA SER A 336 -10.89 -7.03 5.88
C SER A 336 -10.15 -5.71 5.78
N GLU A 337 -9.31 -5.42 6.78
CA GLU A 337 -8.43 -4.25 6.75
C GLU A 337 -7.34 -4.32 5.68
N ASN A 338 -6.96 -5.53 5.28
CA ASN A 338 -5.90 -5.76 4.29
C ASN A 338 -6.35 -5.60 2.83
N ILE A 339 -7.64 -5.35 2.58
CA ILE A 339 -8.12 -5.10 1.23
C ILE A 339 -7.68 -3.71 0.75
N CYS A 340 -7.46 -3.55 -0.55
CA CYS A 340 -7.03 -2.27 -1.11
C CYS A 340 -8.10 -1.18 -0.95
N TYR A 341 -7.66 0.06 -0.80
CA TYR A 341 -8.54 1.22 -0.60
C TYR A 341 -9.60 1.40 -1.71
N PRO A 342 -9.28 1.22 -3.02
CA PRO A 342 -10.30 1.27 -4.06
C PRO A 342 -11.47 0.29 -3.88
N ALA A 343 -11.20 -0.90 -3.36
CA ALA A 343 -12.25 -1.86 -3.05
C ALA A 343 -13.06 -1.44 -1.81
N LYS A 344 -12.41 -0.93 -0.76
CA LYS A 344 -13.10 -0.38 0.42
C LYS A 344 -14.06 0.75 0.08
N LEU A 345 -13.70 1.59 -0.90
CA LEU A 345 -14.60 2.65 -1.39
C LEU A 345 -15.90 2.08 -1.98
N ASN A 346 -15.89 0.87 -2.55
CA ASN A 346 -17.11 0.27 -3.09
C ASN A 346 -18.19 0.05 -2.02
N ASN A 347 -17.81 -0.31 -0.78
CA ASN A 347 -18.74 -0.38 0.35
C ASN A 347 -19.46 0.97 0.54
N GLY A 348 -18.72 2.07 0.56
CA GLY A 348 -19.29 3.42 0.68
C GLY A 348 -20.18 3.82 -0.51
N HIS A 349 -19.83 3.41 -1.73
CA HIS A 349 -20.65 3.69 -2.91
C HIS A 349 -21.96 2.94 -2.90
N VAL A 350 -21.97 1.69 -2.45
CA VAL A 350 -23.20 0.92 -2.28
C VAL A 350 -24.10 1.52 -1.19
N GLU A 351 -23.50 1.86 -0.03
CA GLU A 351 -24.23 2.55 1.05
C GLU A 351 -24.82 3.89 0.61
N ASP A 352 -24.11 4.67 -0.21
CA ASP A 352 -24.63 5.92 -0.77
C ASP A 352 -25.88 5.70 -1.63
N LEU A 353 -25.89 4.67 -2.46
CA LEU A 353 -27.05 4.29 -3.27
C LEU A 353 -28.23 3.85 -2.40
N VAL A 354 -27.97 3.02 -1.40
CA VAL A 354 -28.98 2.56 -0.43
C VAL A 354 -29.58 3.73 0.34
N GLN A 355 -28.76 4.67 0.84
CA GLN A 355 -29.22 5.87 1.54
C GLN A 355 -30.03 6.80 0.65
N ARG A 356 -29.76 6.84 -0.64
CA ARG A 356 -30.53 7.59 -1.65
C ARG A 356 -31.83 6.90 -2.08
N GLY A 357 -32.15 5.78 -1.48
CA GLY A 357 -33.39 5.04 -1.72
C GLY A 357 -33.41 4.19 -2.98
N VAL A 358 -32.26 3.91 -3.57
CA VAL A 358 -32.16 3.01 -4.72
C VAL A 358 -32.44 1.58 -4.24
N LYS A 359 -33.34 0.88 -4.90
CA LYS A 359 -33.83 -0.46 -4.52
C LYS A 359 -33.15 -1.60 -5.27
N ARG A 360 -32.54 -1.32 -6.40
CA ARG A 360 -31.85 -2.31 -7.22
C ARG A 360 -30.49 -1.75 -7.60
N ILE A 361 -29.42 -2.48 -7.31
CA ILE A 361 -28.03 -2.08 -7.58
C ILE A 361 -27.39 -3.13 -8.46
N PHE A 362 -26.85 -2.72 -9.59
CA PHE A 362 -26.09 -3.57 -10.51
C PHE A 362 -24.61 -3.34 -10.31
N ASP A 363 -23.91 -4.34 -9.79
CA ASP A 363 -22.47 -4.35 -9.55
C ASP A 363 -21.90 -5.70 -10.04
N PRO A 364 -21.65 -5.84 -11.36
CA PRO A 364 -21.29 -7.12 -11.94
C PRO A 364 -19.87 -7.55 -11.59
N CYS A 365 -19.68 -8.84 -11.35
CA CYS A 365 -18.39 -9.49 -11.21
C CYS A 365 -17.76 -9.71 -12.59
N ILE A 366 -16.86 -8.82 -13.01
CA ILE A 366 -16.19 -8.93 -14.32
C ILE A 366 -14.83 -9.62 -14.16
N ARG A 367 -14.74 -10.85 -14.66
CA ARG A 367 -13.51 -11.62 -14.62
C ARG A 367 -12.58 -11.29 -15.79
N TYR A 368 -13.14 -11.11 -16.97
CA TYR A 368 -12.40 -10.94 -18.23
C TYR A 368 -12.95 -9.74 -18.99
N GLU A 369 -12.04 -8.82 -19.29
CA GLU A 369 -12.35 -7.57 -19.99
C GLU A 369 -12.39 -7.74 -21.52
N GLN A 370 -12.81 -6.69 -22.21
CA GLN A 370 -12.69 -6.61 -23.65
C GLN A 370 -11.21 -6.60 -24.07
N VAL A 371 -10.92 -7.25 -25.19
CA VAL A 371 -9.59 -7.23 -25.80
C VAL A 371 -9.42 -5.92 -26.57
N SER A 372 -8.89 -4.90 -25.92
CA SER A 372 -8.66 -3.59 -26.51
C SER A 372 -7.36 -3.51 -27.32
N VAL A 373 -6.38 -4.35 -27.02
CA VAL A 373 -5.09 -4.46 -27.71
C VAL A 373 -4.83 -5.92 -28.02
N ALA A 374 -4.79 -6.27 -29.29
CA ALA A 374 -4.72 -7.66 -29.76
C ALA A 374 -3.48 -8.43 -29.26
N ASP A 375 -2.35 -7.74 -29.09
CA ASP A 375 -1.06 -8.32 -28.72
C ASP A 375 -0.83 -8.28 -27.18
N ALA A 376 -1.83 -7.88 -26.38
CA ALA A 376 -1.69 -7.87 -24.92
C ALA A 376 -1.96 -9.28 -24.34
N ASP A 377 -1.10 -9.71 -23.40
CA ASP A 377 -1.14 -11.08 -22.88
C ASP A 377 -2.21 -11.30 -21.79
N ALA A 378 -2.67 -10.24 -21.10
CA ALA A 378 -3.54 -10.38 -19.93
C ALA A 378 -4.75 -9.46 -19.97
N HIS A 379 -5.94 -10.06 -20.03
CA HIS A 379 -7.23 -9.36 -19.99
C HIS A 379 -8.04 -9.70 -18.73
N PHE A 380 -7.41 -10.33 -17.74
CA PHE A 380 -8.04 -10.67 -16.49
C PHE A 380 -7.99 -9.51 -15.50
N ASN A 381 -9.10 -9.27 -14.83
CA ASN A 381 -9.14 -8.41 -13.68
C ASN A 381 -8.41 -9.03 -12.48
N CYS A 382 -7.96 -8.21 -11.55
CA CYS A 382 -7.44 -8.74 -10.31
C CYS A 382 -8.56 -9.47 -9.55
N PRO A 383 -8.24 -10.48 -8.72
CA PRO A 383 -9.25 -11.27 -8.01
C PRO A 383 -10.21 -10.42 -7.16
N VAL A 384 -9.72 -9.32 -6.58
CA VAL A 384 -10.54 -8.40 -5.80
C VAL A 384 -11.59 -7.74 -6.67
N VAL A 385 -11.21 -7.13 -7.80
CA VAL A 385 -12.15 -6.50 -8.73
C VAL A 385 -13.18 -7.50 -9.25
N ALA A 386 -12.72 -8.71 -9.59
CA ALA A 386 -13.57 -9.76 -10.18
C ALA A 386 -14.60 -10.33 -9.22
N SER A 387 -14.42 -10.23 -7.89
CA SER A 387 -15.30 -10.90 -6.93
C SER A 387 -15.79 -10.01 -5.79
N TYR A 388 -15.39 -8.75 -5.74
CA TYR A 388 -15.74 -7.86 -4.63
C TYR A 388 -17.24 -7.60 -4.47
N PRO A 389 -18.07 -7.58 -5.53
CA PRO A 389 -19.52 -7.50 -5.37
C PRO A 389 -20.13 -8.62 -4.51
N GLU A 390 -19.54 -9.82 -4.51
CA GLU A 390 -19.98 -10.91 -3.62
C GLU A 390 -19.58 -10.67 -2.16
N VAL A 391 -18.43 -10.00 -1.93
CA VAL A 391 -18.04 -9.55 -0.59
C VAL A 391 -19.01 -8.48 -0.08
N ILE A 392 -19.41 -7.52 -0.93
CA ILE A 392 -20.45 -6.52 -0.65
C ILE A 392 -21.76 -7.22 -0.25
N ARG A 393 -22.23 -8.18 -1.04
CA ARG A 393 -23.46 -8.95 -0.78
C ARG A 393 -23.45 -9.60 0.61
N ALA A 394 -22.29 -10.11 1.01
CA ALA A 394 -22.17 -10.85 2.27
C ALA A 394 -22.07 -9.93 3.51
N ASN A 395 -21.52 -8.71 3.35
CA ASN A 395 -21.11 -7.88 4.49
C ASN A 395 -21.90 -6.57 4.63
N VAL A 396 -22.57 -6.07 3.60
CA VAL A 396 -23.37 -4.83 3.67
C VAL A 396 -24.75 -5.15 4.19
N GLU A 397 -24.98 -4.96 5.49
CA GLU A 397 -26.23 -5.30 6.17
C GLU A 397 -27.42 -4.46 5.66
N SER A 398 -27.16 -3.19 5.32
CA SER A 398 -28.18 -2.26 4.84
C SER A 398 -28.91 -2.74 3.56
N LEU A 399 -28.31 -3.60 2.76
CA LEU A 399 -28.97 -4.24 1.62
C LEU A 399 -30.16 -5.09 2.07
N ARG A 400 -29.99 -5.84 3.15
CA ARG A 400 -31.05 -6.70 3.74
C ARG A 400 -32.07 -5.86 4.50
N ASP A 401 -31.58 -4.96 5.36
CA ASP A 401 -32.42 -4.15 6.25
C ASP A 401 -33.37 -3.21 5.50
N LYS A 402 -32.95 -2.75 4.33
CA LYS A 402 -33.72 -1.82 3.48
C LYS A 402 -34.35 -2.48 2.25
N ASP A 403 -34.28 -3.79 2.17
CA ASP A 403 -34.81 -4.59 1.05
C ASP A 403 -34.30 -4.04 -0.29
N VAL A 404 -32.96 -4.09 -0.46
CA VAL A 404 -32.25 -3.65 -1.67
C VAL A 404 -31.67 -4.87 -2.37
N GLU A 405 -32.03 -5.07 -3.61
CA GLU A 405 -31.52 -6.12 -4.46
C GLU A 405 -30.13 -5.73 -5.00
N LEU A 406 -29.08 -6.51 -4.66
CA LEU A 406 -27.77 -6.41 -5.29
C LEU A 406 -27.66 -7.45 -6.41
N ILE A 407 -27.60 -6.99 -7.64
CA ILE A 407 -27.46 -7.78 -8.87
C ILE A 407 -25.99 -7.85 -9.22
N SER A 408 -25.30 -8.95 -8.85
CA SER A 408 -23.85 -9.14 -9.03
C SER A 408 -23.52 -10.38 -9.87
N PRO A 409 -23.97 -10.46 -11.13
CA PRO A 409 -23.70 -11.60 -11.97
C PRO A 409 -22.23 -11.70 -12.35
N PHE A 410 -21.72 -12.95 -12.48
CA PHE A 410 -20.42 -13.18 -13.11
C PHE A 410 -20.57 -13.06 -14.62
N LEU A 411 -19.84 -12.08 -15.19
CA LEU A 411 -19.91 -11.75 -16.62
C LEU A 411 -18.50 -11.71 -17.23
N SER A 412 -18.47 -11.91 -18.55
CA SER A 412 -17.31 -11.68 -19.39
C SER A 412 -17.68 -10.71 -20.51
N LEU A 413 -16.83 -9.74 -20.78
CA LEU A 413 -17.03 -8.76 -21.86
C LEU A 413 -16.39 -9.21 -23.18
N ALA A 414 -15.74 -10.37 -23.21
CA ALA A 414 -15.04 -10.87 -24.40
C ALA A 414 -15.97 -11.40 -25.52
N ASP A 415 -17.20 -11.82 -25.18
CA ASP A 415 -18.15 -12.43 -26.12
C ASP A 415 -19.51 -11.75 -25.98
N PRO A 416 -19.86 -10.82 -26.90
CA PRO A 416 -21.12 -10.08 -26.85
C PRO A 416 -22.38 -10.92 -26.95
N ASP A 417 -22.36 -12.06 -27.67
CA ASP A 417 -23.50 -12.91 -27.80
C ASP A 417 -23.80 -13.67 -26.50
N LYS A 418 -22.78 -14.25 -25.88
CA LYS A 418 -22.91 -14.87 -24.55
C LYS A 418 -23.29 -13.85 -23.47
N LEU A 419 -22.76 -12.63 -23.56
CA LEU A 419 -23.15 -11.56 -22.67
C LEU A 419 -24.62 -11.20 -22.83
N ALA A 420 -25.16 -11.20 -24.06
CA ALA A 420 -26.60 -10.97 -24.32
C ALA A 420 -27.49 -12.06 -23.73
N GLU A 421 -27.12 -13.32 -23.91
CA GLU A 421 -27.81 -14.45 -23.28
C GLU A 421 -27.81 -14.29 -21.75
N ARG A 422 -26.65 -14.00 -21.17
CA ARG A 422 -26.52 -13.85 -19.73
C ARG A 422 -27.26 -12.65 -19.16
N LEU A 423 -27.30 -11.50 -19.87
CA LEU A 423 -28.11 -10.34 -19.44
C LEU A 423 -29.59 -10.60 -19.52
N ALA A 424 -30.07 -11.36 -20.52
CA ALA A 424 -31.46 -11.77 -20.60
C ALA A 424 -31.85 -12.67 -19.41
N GLU A 425 -30.96 -13.56 -18.97
CA GLU A 425 -31.19 -14.37 -17.77
C GLU A 425 -31.23 -13.50 -16.50
N VAL A 426 -30.27 -12.60 -16.34
CA VAL A 426 -30.16 -11.71 -15.16
C VAL A 426 -31.36 -10.79 -15.00
N PHE A 427 -31.92 -10.31 -16.11
CA PHE A 427 -33.04 -9.39 -16.13
C PHE A 427 -34.34 -10.07 -16.68
N ALA A 428 -34.47 -11.39 -16.45
CA ALA A 428 -35.65 -12.16 -16.89
C ALA A 428 -36.96 -11.63 -16.26
N ASP A 429 -36.93 -11.22 -15.00
CA ASP A 429 -38.07 -10.63 -14.28
C ASP A 429 -38.52 -9.29 -14.85
N ASP A 430 -37.67 -8.63 -15.63
CA ASP A 430 -37.95 -7.39 -16.36
C ASP A 430 -38.30 -7.63 -17.84
N ASP A 431 -38.56 -8.89 -18.23
CA ASP A 431 -38.88 -9.31 -19.58
C ASP A 431 -37.82 -8.90 -20.63
N VAL A 432 -36.53 -8.90 -20.26
CA VAL A 432 -35.43 -8.62 -21.19
C VAL A 432 -35.17 -9.83 -22.07
N THR A 433 -35.36 -9.68 -23.37
CA THR A 433 -35.08 -10.76 -24.35
C THR A 433 -33.63 -10.74 -24.80
N VAL A 434 -33.09 -11.86 -25.26
CA VAL A 434 -31.73 -11.97 -25.83
C VAL A 434 -31.50 -10.99 -26.98
N ASP A 435 -32.49 -10.82 -27.85
CA ASP A 435 -32.40 -9.91 -28.99
C ASP A 435 -32.42 -8.44 -28.55
N GLU A 436 -33.14 -8.10 -27.49
CA GLU A 436 -33.09 -6.76 -26.91
C GLU A 436 -31.75 -6.51 -26.23
N ALA A 437 -31.24 -7.45 -25.45
CA ALA A 437 -29.92 -7.38 -24.84
C ALA A 437 -28.81 -7.25 -25.89
N ARG A 438 -28.86 -8.01 -26.98
CA ARG A 438 -27.89 -7.92 -28.08
C ARG A 438 -27.88 -6.53 -28.71
N ARG A 439 -29.05 -5.93 -28.98
CA ARG A 439 -29.14 -4.56 -29.52
C ARG A 439 -28.65 -3.51 -28.51
N ALA A 440 -28.88 -3.69 -27.24
CA ALA A 440 -28.43 -2.80 -26.20
C ALA A 440 -26.90 -2.87 -26.03
N ILE A 441 -26.32 -4.06 -26.03
CA ILE A 441 -24.89 -4.30 -25.98
C ILE A 441 -24.19 -3.68 -27.19
N ALA A 442 -24.74 -3.86 -28.39
CA ALA A 442 -24.16 -3.26 -29.60
C ALA A 442 -24.05 -1.73 -29.46
N LYS A 443 -25.07 -1.04 -28.92
CA LYS A 443 -25.00 0.40 -28.63
C LYS A 443 -23.96 0.71 -27.54
N GLY A 444 -23.87 -0.14 -26.51
CA GLY A 444 -22.87 0.00 -25.44
C GLY A 444 -21.45 -0.07 -25.98
N LEU A 445 -21.16 -1.04 -26.87
CA LEU A 445 -19.86 -1.21 -27.51
C LEU A 445 -19.51 -0.05 -28.46
N GLU A 446 -20.49 0.49 -29.18
CA GLU A 446 -20.30 1.67 -30.03
C GLU A 446 -19.91 2.90 -29.18
N GLU A 447 -20.61 3.13 -28.07
CA GLU A 447 -20.29 4.24 -27.15
C GLU A 447 -18.94 4.03 -26.46
N ASP A 448 -18.66 2.81 -26.03
CA ASP A 448 -17.37 2.47 -25.41
C ASP A 448 -16.20 2.75 -26.35
N LYS A 449 -16.34 2.35 -27.62
CA LYS A 449 -15.36 2.68 -28.66
C LYS A 449 -15.23 4.18 -28.86
N ALA A 450 -16.34 4.90 -28.95
CA ALA A 450 -16.33 6.36 -29.12
C ALA A 450 -15.65 7.05 -27.94
N PHE A 451 -15.90 6.60 -26.72
CA PHE A 451 -15.23 7.08 -25.52
C PHE A 451 -13.72 6.87 -25.60
N HIS A 452 -13.26 5.68 -25.95
CA HIS A 452 -11.82 5.40 -26.05
C HIS A 452 -11.14 6.20 -27.16
N ASP A 453 -11.80 6.37 -28.32
CA ASP A 453 -11.30 7.18 -29.42
C ASP A 453 -11.16 8.67 -29.01
N GLU A 454 -12.12 9.19 -28.23
CA GLU A 454 -12.08 10.54 -27.68
C GLU A 454 -10.92 10.74 -26.67
N ILE A 455 -10.71 9.75 -25.77
CA ILE A 455 -9.59 9.80 -24.81
C ILE A 455 -8.23 9.72 -25.53
N ARG A 456 -8.10 8.89 -26.58
CA ARG A 456 -6.88 8.87 -27.41
C ARG A 456 -6.64 10.22 -28.05
N LYS A 457 -7.69 10.85 -28.58
CA LYS A 457 -7.58 12.20 -29.18
C LYS A 457 -7.12 13.24 -28.16
N MET A 458 -7.65 13.21 -26.92
CA MET A 458 -7.16 14.08 -25.85
C MET A 458 -5.67 13.86 -25.56
N GLY A 459 -5.20 12.60 -25.59
CA GLY A 459 -3.77 12.27 -25.45
C GLY A 459 -2.92 12.81 -26.61
N GLU A 460 -3.38 12.66 -27.84
CA GLU A 460 -2.71 13.20 -29.03
C GLU A 460 -2.61 14.73 -28.98
N ASP A 461 -3.68 15.40 -28.56
CA ASP A 461 -3.72 16.85 -28.40
C ASP A 461 -2.75 17.32 -27.29
N ALA A 462 -2.65 16.57 -26.20
CA ALA A 462 -1.66 16.85 -25.14
C ALA A 462 -0.22 16.68 -25.64
N LEU A 463 0.08 15.63 -26.42
CA LEU A 463 1.40 15.43 -27.04
C LEU A 463 1.74 16.55 -28.05
N ALA A 464 0.78 16.98 -28.85
CA ALA A 464 0.95 18.10 -29.75
C ALA A 464 1.26 19.41 -29.02
N TYR A 465 0.50 19.68 -27.94
CA TYR A 465 0.74 20.83 -27.07
C TYR A 465 2.16 20.81 -26.46
N MET A 466 2.60 19.65 -25.95
CA MET A 466 3.95 19.51 -25.41
C MET A 466 5.03 19.80 -26.44
N ALA A 467 4.86 19.31 -27.68
CA ALA A 467 5.81 19.57 -28.78
C ALA A 467 5.85 21.04 -29.19
N GLU A 468 4.69 21.69 -29.27
CA GLU A 468 4.57 23.11 -29.66
C GLU A 468 5.18 24.06 -28.61
N HIS A 469 4.97 23.76 -27.33
CA HIS A 469 5.38 24.62 -26.21
C HIS A 469 6.70 24.21 -25.59
N ASN A 470 7.33 23.12 -26.07
CA ASN A 470 8.56 22.53 -25.50
C ASN A 470 8.44 22.23 -24.00
N VAL A 471 7.32 21.66 -23.59
CA VAL A 471 7.05 21.30 -22.17
C VAL A 471 7.25 19.80 -21.99
N PRO A 472 7.91 19.34 -20.94
CA PRO A 472 7.98 17.91 -20.63
C PRO A 472 6.62 17.37 -20.18
N GLY A 473 6.38 16.07 -20.38
CA GLY A 473 5.17 15.40 -19.92
C GLY A 473 5.48 14.15 -19.11
N ILE A 474 4.57 13.81 -18.22
CA ILE A 474 4.65 12.61 -17.39
C ILE A 474 3.46 11.71 -17.73
N VAL A 475 3.74 10.45 -18.08
CA VAL A 475 2.72 9.43 -18.25
C VAL A 475 2.45 8.75 -16.91
N LEU A 476 1.24 8.94 -16.38
CA LEU A 476 0.78 8.24 -15.19
C LEU A 476 0.09 6.94 -15.62
N ALA A 477 0.72 5.79 -15.34
CA ALA A 477 0.16 4.48 -15.64
C ALA A 477 -0.42 3.84 -14.37
N GLY A 478 -1.57 3.18 -14.52
CA GLY A 478 -2.21 2.51 -13.39
C GLY A 478 -3.48 1.76 -13.79
N ARG A 479 -4.23 1.30 -12.80
CA ARG A 479 -5.54 0.68 -13.01
C ARG A 479 -6.58 1.77 -13.32
N PRO A 480 -7.71 1.43 -13.98
CA PRO A 480 -8.75 2.41 -14.37
C PRO A 480 -9.21 3.31 -13.23
N TYR A 481 -9.41 2.77 -12.04
CA TYR A 481 -9.86 3.52 -10.86
C TYR A 481 -8.83 4.51 -10.32
N HIS A 482 -7.57 4.52 -10.79
CA HIS A 482 -6.60 5.57 -10.43
C HIS A 482 -6.96 6.95 -11.04
N VAL A 483 -7.96 7.01 -11.91
CA VAL A 483 -8.54 8.28 -12.39
C VAL A 483 -9.42 8.96 -11.31
N ASP A 484 -9.79 8.22 -10.25
CA ASP A 484 -10.56 8.77 -9.13
C ASP A 484 -9.74 9.76 -8.30
N PRO A 485 -10.21 11.02 -8.13
CA PRO A 485 -9.51 12.02 -7.32
C PRO A 485 -9.24 11.62 -5.87
N GLU A 486 -10.11 10.80 -5.26
CA GLU A 486 -9.90 10.27 -3.91
C GLU A 486 -8.76 9.25 -3.88
N ILE A 487 -8.55 8.50 -4.96
CA ILE A 487 -7.52 7.45 -5.04
C ILE A 487 -6.17 8.06 -5.44
N HIS A 488 -6.13 9.00 -6.40
CA HIS A 488 -4.86 9.59 -6.85
C HIS A 488 -4.40 10.80 -6.02
N HIS A 489 -5.19 11.26 -5.04
CA HIS A 489 -4.82 12.31 -4.08
C HIS A 489 -4.29 13.62 -4.68
N GLY A 490 -4.71 13.99 -5.89
CA GLY A 490 -4.28 15.21 -6.58
C GLY A 490 -2.90 15.11 -7.23
N ILE A 491 -2.38 13.92 -7.47
CA ILE A 491 -1.08 13.71 -8.16
C ILE A 491 -1.06 14.37 -9.55
N PRO A 492 -2.08 14.24 -10.43
CA PRO A 492 -2.07 14.90 -11.73
C PRO A 492 -1.99 16.43 -11.62
N GLU A 493 -2.75 17.03 -10.71
CA GLU A 493 -2.74 18.47 -10.45
C GLU A 493 -1.39 18.94 -9.89
N MET A 494 -0.78 18.14 -9.01
CA MET A 494 0.55 18.43 -8.47
C MET A 494 1.60 18.41 -9.60
N VAL A 495 1.61 17.39 -10.44
CA VAL A 495 2.54 17.31 -11.59
C VAL A 495 2.40 18.52 -12.51
N ASN A 496 1.17 18.93 -12.82
CA ASN A 496 0.92 20.11 -13.67
C ASN A 496 1.27 21.44 -12.99
N SER A 497 1.55 21.46 -11.69
CA SER A 497 1.93 22.66 -10.94
C SER A 497 3.46 22.85 -10.82
N LEU A 498 4.22 21.81 -11.16
CA LEU A 498 5.69 21.83 -11.18
C LEU A 498 6.23 22.38 -12.51
#